data_540318da9d99f59bcf5de863c1c7174b
#
_entry.id   540318da9d99f59bcf5de863c1c7174b
#
_cell.length_a   1.000
_cell.length_b   1.000
_cell.length_c   1.000
_cell.angle_alpha   90.00
_cell.angle_beta   90.00
_cell.angle_gamma   90.00
#
_symmetry.space_group_name_H-M   'P 1'
#
loop_
_entity.id
_entity.type
_entity.pdbx_description
1 polymer ?
#
loop_
_entity_poly.entity_id
_entity_poly.type
_entity_poly.pdbx_seq_one_letter_code
_entity_poly.pdbx_strand_id
1 'polypeptide(L)'
;MNLGAFMNPEFPIFSTTLCYLERDDAYLMLHRIKKQDDYNHDKWIGVGGKFERFESPEDCLLREVKEETGLTLKRFRARGLLTFIWGNMTELSLIHI
;
A
#
# COMPACT_ATOMS: atom_id res chain seq x y z
N MET A 1 30.37 1.65 5.67
CA MET A 1 29.72 0.70 6.58
C MET A 1 28.74 -0.16 5.79
N ASN A 2 28.81 -1.45 5.97
CA ASN A 2 27.90 -2.37 5.31
C ASN A 2 26.69 -2.62 6.19
N LEU A 3 25.60 -1.89 5.94
CA LEU A 3 24.38 -2.00 6.73
C LEU A 3 23.64 -3.32 6.52
N GLY A 4 23.91 -4.01 5.38
CA GLY A 4 23.30 -5.31 5.14
C GLY A 4 23.62 -6.37 6.19
N ALA A 5 24.75 -6.21 6.91
CA ALA A 5 25.13 -7.13 7.97
C ALA A 5 24.16 -7.14 9.17
N PHE A 6 23.36 -6.08 9.31
CA PHE A 6 22.40 -5.96 10.41
C PHE A 6 20.97 -6.32 10.03
N MET A 7 20.74 -6.67 8.79
CA MET A 7 19.40 -7.07 8.36
C MET A 7 19.12 -8.50 8.77
N ASN A 8 17.99 -8.70 9.41
CA ASN A 8 17.56 -10.02 9.86
C ASN A 8 16.37 -10.49 9.01
N PRO A 9 16.55 -11.53 8.17
CA PRO A 9 15.46 -12.02 7.31
C PRO A 9 14.29 -12.62 8.10
N GLU A 10 14.48 -12.95 9.39
CA GLU A 10 13.38 -13.42 10.23
C GLU A 10 12.42 -12.31 10.65
N PHE A 11 12.81 -11.05 10.48
CA PHE A 11 12.00 -9.90 10.80
C PHE A 11 11.86 -9.00 9.58
N PRO A 12 11.15 -9.46 8.54
CA PRO A 12 11.06 -8.71 7.29
C PRO A 12 10.28 -7.40 7.48
N ILE A 13 10.79 -6.37 6.82
CA ILE A 13 10.13 -5.07 6.71
C ILE A 13 9.85 -4.84 5.24
N PHE A 14 8.62 -4.46 4.91
CA PHE A 14 8.27 -4.15 3.53
C PHE A 14 7.44 -2.86 3.47
N SER A 15 7.50 -2.21 2.32
CA SER A 15 6.83 -0.95 2.09
C SER A 15 5.63 -1.14 1.17
N THR A 16 4.57 -0.43 1.49
CA THR A 16 3.36 -0.42 0.69
C THR A 16 2.86 1.01 0.51
N THR A 17 1.95 1.19 -0.42
CA THR A 17 1.19 2.41 -0.53
C THR A 17 -0.28 2.10 -0.36
N LEU A 18 -1.02 3.09 0.15
CA LEU A 18 -2.46 3.02 0.29
C LEU A 18 -3.03 4.36 -0.11
N CYS A 19 -3.97 4.36 -1.03
CA CYS A 19 -4.55 5.58 -1.57
C CYS A 19 -6.06 5.60 -1.38
N TYR A 20 -6.55 6.72 -0.87
CA TYR A 20 -7.96 6.99 -0.79
C TYR A 20 -8.31 7.99 -1.87
N LEU A 21 -8.95 7.51 -2.94
CA LEU A 21 -9.35 8.35 -4.06
C LEU A 21 -10.63 9.08 -3.68
N GLU A 22 -10.55 10.40 -3.65
CA GLU A 22 -11.66 11.24 -3.21
C GLU A 22 -12.37 11.89 -4.41
N ARG A 23 -13.70 11.84 -4.37
CA ARG A 23 -14.54 12.55 -5.31
C ARG A 23 -15.88 12.84 -4.65
N ASP A 24 -16.30 14.12 -4.68
CA ASP A 24 -17.62 14.54 -4.18
C ASP A 24 -17.89 14.10 -2.73
N ASP A 25 -16.89 14.31 -1.86
CA ASP A 25 -16.93 13.95 -0.43
C ASP A 25 -17.05 12.45 -0.17
N ALA A 26 -16.67 11.63 -1.14
CA ALA A 26 -16.68 10.18 -1.00
C ALA A 26 -15.31 9.61 -1.35
N TYR A 27 -14.99 8.44 -0.80
CA TYR A 27 -13.77 7.72 -1.11
C TYR A 27 -14.09 6.44 -1.87
N LEU A 28 -13.28 6.16 -2.90
CA LEU A 28 -13.36 4.88 -3.60
C LEU A 28 -12.70 3.80 -2.76
N MET A 29 -13.47 2.78 -2.42
CA MET A 29 -12.98 1.65 -1.65
C MET A 29 -13.12 0.38 -2.47
N LEU A 30 -12.20 -0.56 -2.28
CA LEU A 30 -12.21 -1.85 -2.94
C LEU A 30 -12.74 -2.90 -1.97
N HIS A 31 -13.66 -3.72 -2.47
CA HIS A 31 -14.19 -4.84 -1.69
C HIS A 31 -13.40 -6.10 -2.00
N ARG A 32 -12.69 -6.64 -1.01
CA ARG A 32 -11.82 -7.81 -1.18
C ARG A 32 -12.65 -9.08 -1.04
N ILE A 33 -12.98 -9.69 -2.16
CA ILE A 33 -13.83 -10.89 -2.18
C ILE A 33 -13.19 -12.08 -2.90
N LYS A 34 -12.03 -11.89 -3.56
CA LYS A 34 -11.44 -12.92 -4.43
C LYS A 34 -10.83 -14.09 -3.69
N LYS A 35 -10.23 -13.87 -2.51
CA LYS A 35 -9.55 -14.91 -1.74
C LYS A 35 -10.28 -15.19 -0.45
N GLN A 36 -10.70 -16.42 -0.22
CA GLN A 36 -11.45 -16.81 0.97
C GLN A 36 -10.61 -16.77 2.25
N ASP A 37 -9.32 -17.11 2.14
CA ASP A 37 -8.40 -17.16 3.27
C ASP A 37 -7.57 -15.88 3.44
N ASP A 38 -7.88 -14.82 2.71
CA ASP A 38 -7.26 -13.52 2.86
C ASP A 38 -7.71 -12.90 4.20
N TYR A 39 -6.75 -12.40 4.99
CA TYR A 39 -7.05 -11.70 6.24
C TYR A 39 -8.05 -10.57 6.05
N ASN A 40 -7.97 -9.87 4.90
CA ASN A 40 -8.86 -8.76 4.57
C ASN A 40 -10.06 -9.18 3.72
N HIS A 41 -10.35 -10.49 3.66
CA HIS A 41 -11.50 -10.98 2.91
C HIS A 41 -12.79 -10.33 3.42
N ASP A 42 -13.65 -9.95 2.48
CA ASP A 42 -14.94 -9.28 2.75
C ASP A 42 -14.81 -7.92 3.43
N LYS A 43 -13.63 -7.31 3.38
CA LYS A 43 -13.41 -5.96 3.89
C LYS A 43 -13.32 -4.96 2.76
N TRP A 44 -13.66 -3.73 3.07
CA TRP A 44 -13.49 -2.60 2.15
C TRP A 44 -12.18 -1.91 2.50
N ILE A 45 -11.31 -1.75 1.52
CA ILE A 45 -9.97 -1.19 1.71
C ILE A 45 -9.70 -0.10 0.69
N GLY A 46 -8.69 0.73 0.96
CA GLY A 46 -8.19 1.68 -0.01
C GLY A 46 -7.43 0.99 -1.14
N VAL A 47 -7.09 1.75 -2.15
CA VAL A 47 -6.34 1.26 -3.32
C VAL A 47 -4.85 1.27 -2.96
N GLY A 48 -4.13 0.19 -3.27
CA GLY A 48 -2.71 0.18 -3.01
C GLY A 48 -2.09 -1.21 -3.08
N GLY A 49 -0.82 -1.28 -2.74
CA GLY A 49 -0.10 -2.53 -2.75
C GLY A 49 1.37 -2.35 -2.42
N LYS A 50 2.13 -3.42 -2.57
CA LYS A 50 3.56 -3.44 -2.27
C LYS A 50 4.35 -2.70 -3.33
N PHE A 51 5.43 -2.04 -2.89
CA PHE A 51 6.41 -1.47 -3.80
C PHE A 51 7.06 -2.59 -4.61
N GLU A 52 7.24 -2.35 -5.88
CA GLU A 52 8.11 -3.17 -6.72
C GLU A 52 9.55 -2.68 -6.62
N ARG A 53 10.47 -3.52 -7.10
CA ARG A 53 11.89 -3.20 -7.06
C ARG A 53 12.17 -1.90 -7.81
N PHE A 54 12.95 -1.00 -7.20
CA PHE A 54 13.36 0.30 -7.76
C PHE A 54 12.20 1.27 -7.99
N GLU A 55 11.10 1.06 -7.35
CA GLU A 55 9.92 1.90 -7.49
C GLU A 55 9.91 2.97 -6.40
N SER A 56 9.69 4.23 -6.78
CA SER A 56 9.46 5.30 -5.81
C SER A 56 8.04 5.18 -5.24
N PRO A 57 7.75 5.85 -4.10
CA PRO A 57 6.39 5.87 -3.58
C PRO A 57 5.37 6.38 -4.59
N GLU A 58 5.70 7.43 -5.36
CA GLU A 58 4.81 8.00 -6.36
C GLU A 58 4.58 7.03 -7.50
N ASP A 59 5.64 6.37 -7.97
CA ASP A 59 5.52 5.37 -9.04
C ASP A 59 4.66 4.20 -8.62
N CYS A 60 4.84 3.73 -7.39
CA CYS A 60 4.03 2.66 -6.82
C CYS A 60 2.56 3.08 -6.77
N LEU A 61 2.30 4.27 -6.26
CA LEU A 61 0.96 4.82 -6.16
C LEU A 61 0.27 4.88 -7.53
N LEU A 62 0.94 5.47 -8.51
CA LEU A 62 0.38 5.62 -9.85
C LEU A 62 0.12 4.27 -10.51
N ARG A 63 1.05 3.33 -10.35
CA ARG A 63 0.91 1.99 -10.90
C ARG A 63 -0.26 1.23 -10.26
N GLU A 64 -0.33 1.20 -8.94
CA GLU A 64 -1.38 0.47 -8.23
C GLU A 64 -2.77 1.05 -8.52
N VAL A 65 -2.90 2.37 -8.55
CA VAL A 65 -4.18 3.01 -8.87
C VAL A 65 -4.60 2.63 -10.30
N LYS A 66 -3.67 2.66 -11.25
CA LYS A 66 -3.96 2.31 -12.64
C LYS A 66 -4.36 0.85 -12.78
N GLU A 67 -3.62 -0.06 -12.13
CA GLU A 67 -3.91 -1.50 -12.20
C GLU A 67 -5.26 -1.85 -11.58
N GLU A 68 -5.59 -1.26 -10.44
CA GLU A 68 -6.78 -1.65 -9.69
C GLU A 68 -8.06 -0.92 -10.13
N THR A 69 -7.94 0.30 -10.63
CA THR A 69 -9.11 1.12 -10.97
C THR A 69 -9.20 1.52 -12.43
N GLY A 70 -8.10 1.41 -13.17
CA GLY A 70 -8.03 1.92 -14.54
C GLY A 70 -7.83 3.42 -14.63
N LEU A 71 -7.83 4.13 -13.51
CA LEU A 71 -7.71 5.58 -13.48
C LEU A 71 -6.26 6.02 -13.53
N THR A 72 -6.03 7.19 -14.14
CA THR A 72 -4.74 7.87 -14.10
C THR A 72 -4.82 9.00 -13.08
N LEU A 73 -4.11 8.83 -11.99
CA LEU A 73 -4.11 9.81 -10.91
C LEU A 73 -3.31 11.05 -11.32
N LYS A 74 -3.88 12.23 -11.13
CA LYS A 74 -3.25 13.49 -11.53
C LYS A 74 -2.82 14.35 -10.35
N ARG A 75 -3.56 14.30 -9.24
CA ARG A 75 -3.25 15.06 -8.03
C ARG A 75 -3.38 14.16 -6.83
N PHE A 76 -2.38 14.21 -5.96
CA PHE A 76 -2.38 13.41 -4.75
C PHE A 76 -1.44 14.06 -3.74
N ARG A 77 -1.64 13.74 -2.47
CA ARG A 77 -0.79 14.21 -1.37
C ARG A 77 -0.45 13.05 -0.46
N ALA A 78 0.80 13.01 -0.04
CA ALA A 78 1.20 12.14 1.07
C ALA A 78 0.57 12.69 2.34
N ARG A 79 -0.16 11.84 3.06
CA ARG A 79 -0.88 12.23 4.27
C ARG A 79 -0.27 11.67 5.54
N GLY A 80 0.49 10.62 5.43
CA GLY A 80 1.11 10.02 6.60
C GLY A 80 1.71 8.66 6.31
N LEU A 81 2.22 8.09 7.38
CA LEU A 81 2.82 6.76 7.37
C LEU A 81 2.16 5.96 8.48
N LEU A 82 1.61 4.81 8.11
CA LEU A 82 1.09 3.85 9.08
C LEU A 82 2.03 2.66 9.15
N THR A 83 2.28 2.20 10.36
CA THR A 83 3.06 0.99 10.59
C THR A 83 2.11 -0.10 11.05
N PHE A 84 2.08 -1.19 10.30
CA PHE A 84 1.34 -2.38 10.68
C PHE A 84 2.32 -3.44 11.15
N ILE A 85 2.08 -4.00 12.33
CA ILE A 85 2.94 -5.03 12.91
C ILE A 85 2.07 -6.24 13.21
N TRP A 86 2.43 -7.39 12.63
CA TRP A 86 1.78 -8.66 12.96
C TRP A 86 2.77 -9.80 12.81
N GLY A 87 2.73 -10.71 13.80
CA GLY A 87 3.71 -11.78 13.84
C GLY A 87 5.12 -11.22 13.92
N ASN A 88 5.98 -11.63 13.00
CA ASN A 88 7.34 -11.10 12.85
C ASN A 88 7.49 -10.12 11.69
N MET A 89 6.37 -9.65 11.13
CA MET A 89 6.38 -8.78 9.96
C MET A 89 6.06 -7.35 10.33
N THR A 90 6.71 -6.42 9.65
CA THR A 90 6.44 -4.99 9.77
C THR A 90 6.15 -4.43 8.38
N GLU A 91 5.02 -3.78 8.26
CA GLU A 91 4.64 -3.10 7.02
C GLU A 91 4.62 -1.60 7.25
N LEU A 92 5.39 -0.86 6.44
CA LEU A 92 5.37 0.61 6.43
C LEU A 92 4.52 1.04 5.24
N SER A 93 3.36 1.62 5.53
CA SER A 93 2.41 2.01 4.49
C SER A 93 2.32 3.52 4.37
N LEU A 94 2.64 4.03 3.18
CA LEU A 94 2.52 5.45 2.86
C LEU A 94 1.09 5.73 2.43
N ILE A 95 0.45 6.65 3.13
CA ILE A 95 -0.95 7.01 2.91
C ILE A 95 -1.03 8.25 2.03
N HIS A 96 -1.80 8.16 0.96
CA HIS A 96 -2.07 9.26 0.04
C HIS A 96 -3.57 9.52 -0.09
N ILE A 97 -3.89 10.74 -0.37
CA ILE A 97 -5.27 11.14 -0.67
C ILE A 97 -5.29 12.04 -1.90
#